data_49fa7c52830a7b178511231318e018ab
#
_entry.id   49fa7c52830a7b178511231318e018ab
#
_cell.length_a   1.000
_cell.length_b   1.000
_cell.length_c   1.000
_cell.angle_alpha   90.00
_cell.angle_beta   90.00
_cell.angle_gamma   90.00
#
_symmetry.space_group_name_H-M   'P 1'
#
loop_
_entity.id
_entity.type
_entity.pdbx_description
1 polymer ?
#
loop_
_entity_poly.entity_id
_entity_poly.type
_entity_poly.pdbx_seq_one_letter_code
_entity_poly.pdbx_strand_id
1 'polypeptide(L)'
;MTAKRILIICLFISMLFCLPAKAQKPGDIVSEQTIRKLGEKHFFSISPIPDEIFYLMQGKTYKKNCTVKRSELRYLRCLHVDKDGRKIVGEMVVNKAIAADVLAILKRLYEAQSPIERMRLIDYWDADDERAMRANNSSSFNFRFISHTHTVSKHGKGLAIDINTLYNPYHKRLKNGKDVVEPATGRPYLDRSKHHVYMIKKGDLCYRLFKAKGLRWGGDWKHSKDYQHFEK
;
A
#
# COMPACT_ATOMS: atom_id res chain seq x y z
N MET A 1 67.75 43.23 -19.29
CA MET A 1 67.00 42.11 -19.87
C MET A 1 66.14 41.50 -18.76
N THR A 2 64.86 41.90 -18.70
CA THR A 2 63.94 41.51 -17.63
C THR A 2 62.93 40.47 -18.21
N ALA A 3 63.06 39.22 -17.68
CA ALA A 3 62.17 38.14 -18.07
C ALA A 3 60.81 38.26 -17.38
N LYS A 4 59.73 38.49 -18.14
CA LYS A 4 58.34 38.42 -17.65
C LYS A 4 57.94 36.96 -17.44
N ARG A 5 57.66 36.57 -16.18
CA ARG A 5 57.04 35.30 -15.86
C ARG A 5 55.55 35.42 -16.13
N ILE A 6 55.02 34.67 -17.09
CA ILE A 6 53.60 34.51 -17.37
C ILE A 6 53.06 33.42 -16.42
N LEU A 7 52.18 33.82 -15.46
CA LEU A 7 51.51 32.90 -14.58
C LEU A 7 50.21 32.41 -15.26
N ILE A 8 50.22 31.15 -15.75
CA ILE A 8 49.03 30.50 -16.29
C ILE A 8 48.21 29.96 -15.13
N ILE A 9 47.09 30.62 -14.81
CA ILE A 9 46.10 30.13 -13.87
C ILE A 9 45.18 29.17 -14.60
N CYS A 10 45.37 27.87 -14.41
CA CYS A 10 44.44 26.86 -14.88
C CYS A 10 43.19 26.87 -13.98
N LEU A 11 42.09 27.47 -14.45
CA LEU A 11 40.75 27.37 -13.81
C LEU A 11 40.21 25.97 -14.05
N PHE A 12 40.31 25.10 -13.09
CA PHE A 12 39.55 23.83 -13.08
C PHE A 12 38.08 24.13 -12.81
N ILE A 13 37.27 24.25 -13.88
CA ILE A 13 35.81 24.25 -13.77
C ILE A 13 35.41 22.80 -13.50
N SER A 14 35.17 22.47 -12.26
CA SER A 14 34.54 21.21 -11.90
C SER A 14 33.06 21.24 -12.35
N MET A 15 32.80 20.73 -13.55
CA MET A 15 31.43 20.41 -13.99
C MET A 15 30.86 19.35 -13.04
N LEU A 16 30.08 19.77 -12.04
CA LEU A 16 29.23 18.86 -11.31
C LEU A 16 28.19 18.31 -12.29
N PHE A 17 28.44 17.12 -12.82
CA PHE A 17 27.43 16.34 -13.51
C PHE A 17 26.34 16.00 -12.50
N CYS A 18 25.27 16.81 -12.46
CA CYS A 18 24.07 16.50 -11.74
C CYS A 18 23.39 15.32 -12.48
N LEU A 19 23.76 14.09 -12.14
CA LEU A 19 23.04 12.92 -12.62
C LEU A 19 21.59 13.07 -12.23
N PRO A 20 20.62 12.86 -13.16
CA PRO A 20 19.21 12.93 -12.83
C PRO A 20 18.93 11.96 -11.69
N ALA A 21 18.37 12.48 -10.58
CA ALA A 21 18.01 11.64 -9.44
C ALA A 21 17.06 10.55 -9.94
N LYS A 22 17.46 9.28 -9.78
CA LYS A 22 16.65 8.12 -10.15
C LYS A 22 15.27 8.27 -9.50
N ALA A 23 14.22 8.27 -10.31
CA ALA A 23 12.86 8.32 -9.79
C ALA A 23 12.61 7.12 -8.87
N GLN A 24 12.17 7.36 -7.63
CA GLN A 24 11.88 6.31 -6.66
C GLN A 24 10.64 5.53 -7.13
N LYS A 25 10.80 4.21 -7.26
CA LYS A 25 9.72 3.30 -7.64
C LYS A 25 9.03 2.71 -6.40
N PRO A 26 7.77 2.30 -6.51
CA PRO A 26 7.12 1.55 -5.44
C PRO A 26 7.96 0.32 -5.04
N GLY A 27 8.17 0.14 -3.73
CA GLY A 27 9.05 -0.87 -3.15
C GLY A 27 10.48 -0.39 -2.85
N ASP A 28 10.89 0.77 -3.38
CA ASP A 28 12.22 1.33 -3.07
C ASP A 28 12.28 1.85 -1.63
N ILE A 29 13.39 1.57 -0.96
CA ILE A 29 13.72 2.20 0.33
C ILE A 29 14.27 3.60 0.05
N VAL A 30 13.76 4.60 0.77
CA VAL A 30 14.13 6.00 0.59
C VAL A 30 14.88 6.50 1.82
N SER A 31 16.05 7.11 1.60
CA SER A 31 16.83 7.71 2.69
C SER A 31 16.18 9.02 3.18
N GLU A 32 16.42 9.34 4.47
CA GLU A 32 16.05 10.63 5.05
C GLU A 32 16.57 11.82 4.24
N GLN A 33 17.81 11.70 3.73
CA GLN A 33 18.41 12.74 2.90
C GLN A 33 17.61 12.98 1.62
N THR A 34 17.15 11.89 0.96
CA THR A 34 16.31 11.99 -0.24
C THR A 34 14.95 12.62 0.08
N ILE A 35 14.34 12.21 1.20
CA ILE A 35 13.05 12.78 1.63
C ILE A 35 13.18 14.27 1.93
N ARG A 36 14.23 14.69 2.64
CA ARG A 36 14.50 16.13 2.89
C ARG A 36 14.75 16.90 1.61
N LYS A 37 15.50 16.33 0.66
CA LYS A 37 15.82 16.99 -0.62
C LYS A 37 14.60 17.19 -1.50
N LEU A 38 13.72 16.18 -1.62
CA LEU A 38 12.54 16.21 -2.50
C LEU A 38 11.31 16.82 -1.80
N GLY A 39 11.32 16.86 -0.48
CA GLY A 39 10.17 17.18 0.33
C GLY A 39 9.21 15.99 0.50
N GLU A 40 8.69 15.80 1.69
CA GLU A 40 7.79 14.69 2.01
C GLU A 40 6.54 14.65 1.11
N LYS A 41 5.99 15.82 0.76
CA LYS A 41 4.82 15.94 -0.13
C LYS A 41 5.03 15.30 -1.50
N HIS A 42 6.28 15.20 -1.97
CA HIS A 42 6.63 14.55 -3.25
C HIS A 42 6.20 13.08 -3.28
N PHE A 43 6.16 12.43 -2.13
CA PHE A 43 5.86 11.01 -2.01
C PHE A 43 4.37 10.71 -1.76
N PHE A 44 3.56 11.72 -1.46
CA PHE A 44 2.13 11.54 -1.19
C PHE A 44 1.31 12.17 -2.32
N SER A 45 0.76 11.34 -3.19
CA SER A 45 0.01 11.80 -4.34
C SER A 45 -1.21 10.94 -4.66
N ILE A 46 -2.20 11.60 -5.25
CA ILE A 46 -3.38 10.99 -5.87
C ILE A 46 -3.39 11.41 -7.32
N SER A 47 -3.49 10.45 -8.23
CA SER A 47 -3.60 10.72 -9.67
C SER A 47 -4.64 9.82 -10.34
N PRO A 48 -5.12 10.15 -11.54
CA PRO A 48 -5.65 9.13 -12.44
C PRO A 48 -4.64 7.98 -12.56
N ILE A 49 -5.10 6.76 -12.84
CA ILE A 49 -4.18 5.64 -13.03
C ILE A 49 -3.31 5.93 -14.25
N PRO A 50 -1.95 5.98 -14.13
CA PRO A 50 -1.05 6.12 -15.28
C PRO A 50 -1.21 4.96 -16.27
N ASP A 51 -0.89 5.19 -17.55
CA ASP A 51 -1.09 4.16 -18.58
C ASP A 51 -0.23 2.91 -18.34
N GLU A 52 1.01 3.07 -17.90
CA GLU A 52 1.89 1.95 -17.54
C GLU A 52 1.33 1.11 -16.38
N ILE A 53 0.71 1.75 -15.40
CA ILE A 53 0.05 1.05 -14.28
C ILE A 53 -1.23 0.37 -14.76
N PHE A 54 -2.02 1.05 -15.58
CA PHE A 54 -3.24 0.45 -16.12
C PHE A 54 -2.93 -0.75 -17.01
N TYR A 55 -1.87 -0.70 -17.82
CA TYR A 55 -1.40 -1.82 -18.61
C TYR A 55 -1.01 -3.03 -17.73
N LEU A 56 -0.31 -2.79 -16.62
CA LEU A 56 0.01 -3.84 -15.63
C LEU A 56 -1.26 -4.51 -15.07
N MET A 57 -2.32 -3.73 -14.85
CA MET A 57 -3.59 -4.20 -14.26
C MET A 57 -4.47 -4.98 -15.23
N GLN A 58 -4.35 -4.75 -16.54
CA GLN A 58 -5.22 -5.37 -17.55
C GLN A 58 -5.07 -6.90 -17.54
N GLY A 59 -6.21 -7.59 -17.50
CA GLY A 59 -6.28 -9.06 -17.43
C GLY A 59 -5.97 -9.65 -16.05
N LYS A 60 -5.48 -8.85 -15.12
CA LYS A 60 -5.16 -9.23 -13.73
C LYS A 60 -6.20 -8.66 -12.77
N THR A 61 -5.89 -7.60 -12.04
CA THR A 61 -6.87 -6.93 -11.15
C THR A 61 -7.96 -6.23 -11.93
N TYR A 62 -7.67 -5.69 -13.13
CA TYR A 62 -8.65 -5.09 -14.04
C TYR A 62 -9.04 -6.09 -15.14
N LYS A 63 -9.96 -7.00 -14.81
CA LYS A 63 -10.41 -8.10 -15.68
C LYS A 63 -11.27 -7.60 -16.85
N LYS A 64 -11.37 -8.38 -17.95
CA LYS A 64 -12.18 -8.05 -19.12
C LYS A 64 -13.65 -7.74 -18.79
N ASN A 65 -14.20 -8.40 -17.79
CA ASN A 65 -15.56 -8.20 -17.30
C ASN A 65 -15.68 -7.18 -16.17
N CYS A 66 -14.65 -6.36 -15.94
CA CYS A 66 -14.67 -5.32 -14.92
C CYS A 66 -15.73 -4.27 -15.26
N THR A 67 -16.65 -4.04 -14.31
CA THR A 67 -17.74 -3.07 -14.44
C THR A 67 -17.38 -1.70 -13.89
N VAL A 68 -16.24 -1.57 -13.21
CA VAL A 68 -15.74 -0.30 -12.66
C VAL A 68 -14.94 0.43 -13.74
N LYS A 69 -15.31 1.67 -14.06
CA LYS A 69 -14.58 2.47 -15.04
C LYS A 69 -13.21 2.88 -14.49
N ARG A 70 -12.17 2.89 -15.32
CA ARG A 70 -10.84 3.40 -14.96
C ARG A 70 -10.91 4.81 -14.33
N SER A 71 -11.79 5.67 -14.85
CA SER A 71 -12.01 7.03 -14.36
C SER A 71 -12.61 7.12 -12.96
N GLU A 72 -13.16 6.03 -12.41
CA GLU A 72 -13.65 5.92 -11.03
C GLU A 72 -12.56 5.51 -10.05
N LEU A 73 -11.40 5.09 -10.55
CA LEU A 73 -10.27 4.66 -9.76
C LEU A 73 -9.19 5.77 -9.69
N ARG A 74 -8.39 5.72 -8.63
CA ARG A 74 -7.23 6.60 -8.43
C ARG A 74 -6.02 5.76 -8.02
N TYR A 75 -4.87 6.14 -8.54
CA TYR A 75 -3.58 5.64 -8.14
C TYR A 75 -3.03 6.51 -7.02
N LEU A 76 -2.70 5.88 -5.90
CA LEU A 76 -2.09 6.50 -4.75
C LEU A 76 -0.61 6.13 -4.69
N ARG A 77 0.23 7.09 -4.37
CA ARG A 77 1.60 6.88 -3.90
C ARG A 77 1.74 7.45 -2.51
N CYS A 78 2.50 6.77 -1.66
CA CYS A 78 2.77 7.23 -0.31
C CYS A 78 4.11 6.67 0.19
N LEU A 79 4.59 7.17 1.33
CA LEU A 79 5.59 6.48 2.12
C LEU A 79 4.91 5.64 3.20
N HIS A 80 5.48 4.52 3.51
CA HIS A 80 5.20 3.75 4.71
C HIS A 80 6.51 3.36 5.39
N VAL A 81 6.44 2.96 6.65
CA VAL A 81 7.57 2.43 7.41
C VAL A 81 7.35 0.95 7.67
N ASP A 82 8.41 0.17 7.68
CA ASP A 82 8.35 -1.20 8.18
C ASP A 82 8.73 -1.30 9.67
N LYS A 83 8.78 -2.51 10.20
CA LYS A 83 9.13 -2.77 11.60
C LYS A 83 10.54 -2.29 11.99
N ASP A 84 11.44 -2.13 11.01
CA ASP A 84 12.82 -1.70 11.19
C ASP A 84 12.98 -0.18 10.97
N GLY A 85 11.87 0.55 10.77
CA GLY A 85 11.85 1.99 10.53
C GLY A 85 12.30 2.41 9.14
N ARG A 86 12.48 1.45 8.19
CA ARG A 86 12.84 1.77 6.81
C ARG A 86 11.66 2.45 6.12
N LYS A 87 11.93 3.57 5.47
CA LYS A 87 10.93 4.32 4.70
C LYS A 87 10.86 3.79 3.29
N ILE A 88 9.69 3.32 2.88
CA ILE A 88 9.50 2.60 1.63
C ILE A 88 8.41 3.31 0.82
N VAL A 89 8.61 3.43 -0.49
CA VAL A 89 7.56 3.92 -1.40
C VAL A 89 6.50 2.86 -1.56
N GLY A 90 5.27 3.18 -1.16
CA GLY A 90 4.09 2.35 -1.37
C GLY A 90 3.22 2.86 -2.51
N GLU A 91 2.36 1.98 -3.01
CA GLU A 91 1.36 2.26 -4.02
C GLU A 91 0.06 1.51 -3.77
N MET A 92 -1.06 2.10 -4.20
CA MET A 92 -2.38 1.48 -4.08
C MET A 92 -3.32 2.02 -5.16
N VAL A 93 -4.25 1.21 -5.65
CA VAL A 93 -5.38 1.68 -6.48
C VAL A 93 -6.65 1.57 -5.66
N VAL A 94 -7.39 2.68 -5.54
CA VAL A 94 -8.63 2.77 -4.77
C VAL A 94 -9.72 3.49 -5.59
N ASN A 95 -10.97 3.41 -5.16
CA ASN A 95 -12.04 4.23 -5.72
C ASN A 95 -11.81 5.71 -5.42
N LYS A 96 -12.13 6.59 -6.39
CA LYS A 96 -12.00 8.04 -6.24
C LYS A 96 -12.77 8.59 -5.03
N ALA A 97 -13.88 7.94 -4.65
CA ALA A 97 -14.71 8.36 -3.54
C ALA A 97 -14.02 8.30 -2.17
N ILE A 98 -13.00 7.44 -2.03
CA ILE A 98 -12.26 7.27 -0.76
C ILE A 98 -10.78 7.63 -0.88
N ALA A 99 -10.30 8.01 -2.05
CA ALA A 99 -8.86 8.19 -2.33
C ALA A 99 -8.20 9.23 -1.40
N ALA A 100 -8.85 10.38 -1.19
CA ALA A 100 -8.33 11.41 -0.30
C ALA A 100 -8.28 10.96 1.17
N ASP A 101 -9.33 10.28 1.64
CA ASP A 101 -9.38 9.75 3.00
C ASP A 101 -8.32 8.69 3.23
N VAL A 102 -8.15 7.75 2.28
CA VAL A 102 -7.14 6.68 2.36
C VAL A 102 -5.73 7.27 2.37
N LEU A 103 -5.42 8.22 1.47
CA LEU A 103 -4.10 8.86 1.46
C LEU A 103 -3.81 9.60 2.77
N ALA A 104 -4.80 10.30 3.33
CA ALA A 104 -4.66 10.98 4.62
C ALA A 104 -4.41 9.98 5.76
N ILE A 105 -5.10 8.82 5.77
CA ILE A 105 -4.88 7.75 6.74
C ILE A 105 -3.45 7.22 6.62
N LEU A 106 -3.01 6.86 5.40
CA LEU A 106 -1.67 6.31 5.16
C LEU A 106 -0.58 7.31 5.59
N LYS A 107 -0.79 8.61 5.32
CA LYS A 107 0.12 9.66 5.78
C LYS A 107 0.19 9.71 7.30
N ARG A 108 -0.93 9.66 8.01
CA ARG A 108 -0.95 9.65 9.48
C ARG A 108 -0.30 8.40 10.08
N LEU A 109 -0.45 7.24 9.44
CA LEU A 109 0.24 6.01 9.86
C LEU A 109 1.76 6.16 9.68
N TYR A 110 2.20 6.72 8.55
CA TYR A 110 3.61 7.00 8.29
C TYR A 110 4.20 7.98 9.33
N GLU A 111 3.55 9.13 9.57
CA GLU A 111 3.97 10.14 10.56
C GLU A 111 4.07 9.56 11.97
N ALA A 112 3.16 8.66 12.32
CA ALA A 112 3.15 7.98 13.62
C ALA A 112 4.09 6.77 13.69
N GLN A 113 4.89 6.51 12.66
CA GLN A 113 5.77 5.33 12.56
C GLN A 113 5.01 4.01 12.79
N SER A 114 3.71 3.96 12.43
CA SER A 114 2.89 2.75 12.52
C SER A 114 3.24 1.81 11.35
N PRO A 115 3.78 0.60 11.60
CA PRO A 115 4.45 -0.15 10.56
C PRO A 115 3.48 -0.82 9.61
N ILE A 116 3.78 -0.66 8.31
CA ILE A 116 3.21 -1.43 7.20
C ILE A 116 4.39 -2.07 6.47
N GLU A 117 4.39 -3.42 6.35
CA GLU A 117 5.56 -4.11 5.80
C GLU A 117 5.70 -3.90 4.29
N ARG A 118 4.58 -4.02 3.58
CA ARG A 118 4.55 -3.93 2.12
C ARG A 118 3.26 -3.27 1.65
N MET A 119 3.37 -2.48 0.59
CA MET A 119 2.22 -1.83 -0.04
C MET A 119 2.46 -1.75 -1.55
N ARG A 120 2.01 -2.76 -2.27
CA ARG A 120 2.18 -2.91 -3.71
C ARG A 120 0.87 -3.35 -4.35
N LEU A 121 0.72 -3.08 -5.66
CA LEU A 121 -0.42 -3.60 -6.42
C LEU A 121 -0.41 -5.14 -6.42
N ILE A 122 -1.58 -5.76 -6.27
CA ILE A 122 -1.73 -7.24 -6.30
C ILE A 122 -1.30 -7.80 -7.66
N ASP A 123 -1.29 -6.98 -8.69
CA ASP A 123 -0.87 -7.31 -10.05
C ASP A 123 0.54 -7.89 -10.13
N TYR A 124 1.42 -7.57 -9.18
CA TYR A 124 2.76 -8.18 -9.05
C TYR A 124 2.71 -9.64 -8.58
N TRP A 125 1.56 -10.10 -8.09
CA TRP A 125 1.26 -11.50 -7.76
C TRP A 125 0.20 -12.08 -8.71
N ASP A 126 0.06 -11.52 -9.94
CA ASP A 126 -0.92 -11.95 -10.94
C ASP A 126 -2.38 -11.91 -10.46
N ALA A 127 -2.69 -10.94 -9.58
CA ALA A 127 -3.98 -10.78 -8.90
C ALA A 127 -4.37 -11.97 -8.00
N ASP A 128 -3.40 -12.79 -7.58
CA ASP A 128 -3.58 -13.89 -6.62
C ASP A 128 -3.53 -13.32 -5.19
N ASP A 129 -4.72 -13.24 -4.57
CA ASP A 129 -4.86 -12.71 -3.20
C ASP A 129 -4.06 -13.54 -2.19
N GLU A 130 -4.09 -14.87 -2.26
CA GLU A 130 -3.39 -15.75 -1.29
C GLU A 130 -1.88 -15.52 -1.35
N ARG A 131 -1.28 -15.41 -2.55
CA ARG A 131 0.15 -15.12 -2.71
C ARG A 131 0.51 -13.74 -2.18
N ALA A 132 -0.31 -12.73 -2.47
CA ALA A 132 -0.08 -11.36 -1.98
C ALA A 132 -0.23 -11.29 -0.46
N MET A 133 -1.23 -11.95 0.12
CA MET A 133 -1.46 -12.00 1.57
C MET A 133 -0.32 -12.72 2.30
N ARG A 134 0.20 -13.81 1.77
CA ARG A 134 1.39 -14.50 2.33
C ARG A 134 2.63 -13.61 2.36
N ALA A 135 2.75 -12.70 1.39
CA ALA A 135 3.82 -11.70 1.35
C ALA A 135 3.57 -10.50 2.27
N ASN A 136 2.56 -10.55 3.12
CA ASN A 136 2.11 -9.45 3.99
C ASN A 136 1.87 -8.14 3.22
N ASN A 137 1.26 -8.22 2.04
CA ASN A 137 1.01 -7.07 1.20
C ASN A 137 -0.27 -6.35 1.61
N SER A 138 -0.19 -5.05 1.79
CA SER A 138 -1.36 -4.16 1.96
C SER A 138 -1.84 -3.70 0.60
N SER A 139 -3.15 -3.78 0.33
CA SER A 139 -3.71 -3.51 -1.00
C SER A 139 -5.18 -3.10 -0.96
N SER A 140 -5.76 -2.82 -2.13
CA SER A 140 -7.17 -2.45 -2.24
C SER A 140 -7.84 -3.06 -3.47
N PHE A 141 -7.72 -2.43 -4.65
CA PHE A 141 -8.48 -2.84 -5.83
C PHE A 141 -8.04 -4.20 -6.36
N ASN A 142 -8.99 -5.13 -6.45
CA ASN A 142 -8.90 -6.39 -7.18
C ASN A 142 -10.32 -6.78 -7.63
N PHE A 143 -10.62 -6.64 -8.94
CA PHE A 143 -11.96 -6.91 -9.44
C PHE A 143 -12.33 -8.39 -9.31
N ARG A 144 -13.31 -8.67 -8.46
CA ARG A 144 -13.91 -9.99 -8.28
C ARG A 144 -15.32 -9.89 -7.70
N PHE A 145 -16.09 -10.93 -7.93
CA PHE A 145 -17.38 -11.10 -7.27
C PHE A 145 -17.19 -11.76 -5.89
N ILE A 146 -18.14 -11.51 -4.99
CA ILE A 146 -18.25 -12.26 -3.74
C ILE A 146 -18.56 -13.71 -4.12
N SER A 147 -17.85 -14.68 -3.52
CA SER A 147 -17.98 -16.11 -3.81
C SER A 147 -19.45 -16.56 -3.85
N HIS A 148 -19.81 -17.30 -4.90
CA HIS A 148 -21.16 -17.80 -5.14
C HIS A 148 -22.25 -16.72 -5.32
N THR A 149 -21.87 -15.49 -5.70
CA THR A 149 -22.82 -14.40 -5.98
C THR A 149 -22.46 -13.64 -7.27
N HIS A 150 -23.39 -12.81 -7.75
CA HIS A 150 -23.15 -11.82 -8.83
C HIS A 150 -22.84 -10.42 -8.28
N THR A 151 -22.63 -10.29 -6.97
CA THR A 151 -22.31 -9.01 -6.34
C THR A 151 -20.81 -8.75 -6.41
N VAL A 152 -20.41 -7.62 -7.01
CA VAL A 152 -19.01 -7.18 -7.01
C VAL A 152 -18.56 -6.89 -5.57
N SER A 153 -17.44 -7.46 -5.17
CA SER A 153 -16.88 -7.27 -3.83
C SER A 153 -16.48 -5.80 -3.58
N LYS A 154 -16.28 -5.43 -2.33
CA LYS A 154 -15.78 -4.09 -1.98
C LYS A 154 -14.39 -3.84 -2.55
N HIS A 155 -13.51 -4.86 -2.58
CA HIS A 155 -12.23 -4.80 -3.31
C HIS A 155 -12.43 -4.63 -4.81
N GLY A 156 -13.39 -5.35 -5.39
CA GLY A 156 -13.75 -5.21 -6.80
C GLY A 156 -14.25 -3.83 -7.18
N LYS A 157 -14.75 -3.05 -6.21
CA LYS A 157 -15.15 -1.64 -6.37
C LYS A 157 -14.06 -0.64 -5.97
N GLY A 158 -12.93 -1.11 -5.44
CA GLY A 158 -11.89 -0.26 -4.86
C GLY A 158 -12.32 0.46 -3.57
N LEU A 159 -13.33 -0.06 -2.87
CA LEU A 159 -13.92 0.50 -1.65
C LEU A 159 -13.53 -0.27 -0.38
N ALA A 160 -12.55 -1.16 -0.48
CA ALA A 160 -11.98 -1.87 0.66
C ALA A 160 -10.45 -1.79 0.61
N ILE A 161 -9.85 -1.79 1.78
CA ILE A 161 -8.41 -1.74 2.00
C ILE A 161 -8.03 -2.84 2.96
N ASP A 162 -7.01 -3.63 2.62
CA ASP A 162 -6.39 -4.60 3.48
C ASP A 162 -5.01 -4.12 3.93
N ILE A 163 -4.72 -4.21 5.22
CA ILE A 163 -3.46 -3.75 5.83
C ILE A 163 -2.78 -4.91 6.56
N ASN A 164 -1.48 -5.15 6.23
CA ASN A 164 -0.64 -6.15 6.88
C ASN A 164 -1.31 -7.54 6.93
N THR A 165 -1.67 -8.05 5.78
CA THR A 165 -2.60 -9.16 5.56
C THR A 165 -2.20 -10.47 6.24
N LEU A 166 -0.90 -10.83 6.26
CA LEU A 166 -0.41 -12.06 6.89
C LEU A 166 -0.69 -12.08 8.40
N TYR A 167 -0.49 -10.94 9.07
CA TYR A 167 -0.62 -10.81 10.52
C TYR A 167 -2.04 -10.46 10.96
N ASN A 168 -2.93 -10.23 10.01
CA ASN A 168 -4.32 -9.87 10.22
C ASN A 168 -5.27 -10.73 9.38
N PRO A 169 -5.22 -12.07 9.54
CA PRO A 169 -5.91 -12.98 8.62
C PRO A 169 -7.44 -12.86 8.73
N TYR A 170 -8.10 -13.21 7.62
CA TYR A 170 -9.51 -13.60 7.65
C TYR A 170 -9.68 -14.92 8.37
N HIS A 171 -10.74 -15.05 9.17
CA HIS A 171 -11.12 -16.28 9.87
C HIS A 171 -12.63 -16.47 9.86
N LYS A 172 -13.06 -17.67 9.50
CA LYS A 172 -14.46 -18.11 9.60
C LYS A 172 -14.54 -19.56 10.01
N ARG A 173 -15.33 -19.83 11.05
CA ARG A 173 -15.70 -21.20 11.41
C ARG A 173 -16.95 -21.61 10.64
N LEU A 174 -16.84 -22.69 9.86
CA LEU A 174 -17.95 -23.24 9.08
C LEU A 174 -18.88 -24.08 9.98
N LYS A 175 -20.11 -24.32 9.50
CA LYS A 175 -21.10 -25.15 10.20
C LYS A 175 -20.61 -26.58 10.50
N ASN A 176 -19.76 -27.14 9.65
CA ASN A 176 -19.14 -28.45 9.83
C ASN A 176 -17.92 -28.45 10.78
N GLY A 177 -17.68 -27.35 11.49
CA GLY A 177 -16.57 -27.19 12.42
C GLY A 177 -15.21 -26.86 11.81
N LYS A 178 -15.09 -26.84 10.47
CA LYS A 178 -13.83 -26.49 9.80
C LYS A 178 -13.57 -24.97 9.89
N ASP A 179 -12.32 -24.60 10.15
CA ASP A 179 -11.87 -23.21 10.11
C ASP A 179 -11.28 -22.88 8.72
N VAL A 180 -11.79 -21.80 8.14
CA VAL A 180 -11.20 -21.13 6.97
C VAL A 180 -10.33 -20.00 7.48
N VAL A 181 -9.08 -19.95 7.05
CA VAL A 181 -8.10 -18.91 7.39
C VAL A 181 -7.40 -18.46 6.12
N GLU A 182 -7.44 -17.15 5.84
CA GLU A 182 -6.82 -16.55 4.67
C GLU A 182 -5.97 -15.34 5.07
N PRO A 183 -4.65 -15.36 4.74
CA PRO A 183 -3.93 -16.47 4.11
C PRO A 183 -3.80 -17.68 5.07
N ALA A 184 -3.69 -18.88 4.54
CA ALA A 184 -3.59 -20.09 5.37
C ALA A 184 -2.38 -20.05 6.34
N THR A 185 -1.29 -19.38 5.92
CA THR A 185 -0.08 -19.12 6.73
C THR A 185 -0.32 -18.12 7.87
N GLY A 186 -1.44 -17.40 7.86
CA GLY A 186 -1.84 -16.44 8.90
C GLY A 186 -2.42 -17.12 10.16
N ARG A 187 -2.66 -18.44 10.13
CA ARG A 187 -3.24 -19.19 11.26
C ARG A 187 -2.58 -18.92 12.64
N PRO A 188 -1.24 -18.81 12.78
CA PRO A 188 -0.60 -18.48 14.07
C PRO A 188 -1.02 -17.13 14.64
N TYR A 189 -1.50 -16.20 13.80
CA TYR A 189 -1.89 -14.84 14.17
C TYR A 189 -3.38 -14.69 14.50
N LEU A 190 -4.15 -15.77 14.54
CA LEU A 190 -5.54 -15.78 15.03
C LEU A 190 -5.62 -15.53 16.54
N ASP A 191 -4.58 -15.88 17.29
CA ASP A 191 -4.47 -15.57 18.71
C ASP A 191 -4.16 -14.09 18.90
N ARG A 192 -5.22 -13.27 19.07
CA ARG A 192 -5.13 -11.81 19.23
C ARG A 192 -4.69 -11.36 20.62
N SER A 193 -4.49 -12.31 21.58
CA SER A 193 -3.88 -12.02 22.89
C SER A 193 -2.38 -11.76 22.75
N LYS A 194 -1.73 -12.44 21.81
CA LYS A 194 -0.32 -12.23 21.47
C LYS A 194 -0.12 -10.87 20.81
N HIS A 195 1.08 -10.32 20.94
CA HIS A 195 1.47 -9.08 20.29
C HIS A 195 2.36 -9.36 19.08
N HIS A 196 2.05 -8.71 17.96
CA HIS A 196 2.94 -8.61 16.81
C HIS A 196 2.86 -7.19 16.25
N VAL A 197 4.00 -6.64 15.85
CA VAL A 197 4.14 -5.24 15.44
C VAL A 197 3.23 -4.84 14.26
N TYR A 198 2.90 -5.79 13.38
CA TYR A 198 2.00 -5.59 12.23
C TYR A 198 0.53 -5.92 12.53
N MET A 199 0.21 -6.35 13.75
CA MET A 199 -1.14 -6.77 14.12
C MET A 199 -2.04 -5.55 14.38
N ILE A 200 -3.25 -5.56 13.81
CA ILE A 200 -4.28 -4.52 14.01
C ILE A 200 -5.22 -4.97 15.12
N LYS A 201 -5.42 -4.15 16.13
CA LYS A 201 -6.35 -4.40 17.24
C LYS A 201 -7.41 -3.30 17.31
N LYS A 202 -8.56 -3.66 17.85
CA LYS A 202 -9.61 -2.67 18.13
C LYS A 202 -9.08 -1.57 19.06
N GLY A 203 -9.27 -0.31 18.64
CA GLY A 203 -8.81 0.86 19.41
C GLY A 203 -7.38 1.31 19.14
N ASP A 204 -6.57 0.57 18.34
CA ASP A 204 -5.25 1.06 17.93
C ASP A 204 -5.33 2.22 16.92
N LEU A 205 -4.20 2.79 16.54
CA LEU A 205 -4.15 3.95 15.65
C LEU A 205 -4.76 3.63 14.28
N CYS A 206 -4.40 2.47 13.68
CA CYS A 206 -4.90 2.07 12.37
C CYS A 206 -6.43 1.95 12.41
N TYR A 207 -6.98 1.20 13.37
CA TYR A 207 -8.42 1.08 13.58
C TYR A 207 -9.11 2.45 13.72
N ARG A 208 -8.60 3.34 14.60
CA ARG A 208 -9.21 4.66 14.84
C ARG A 208 -9.22 5.53 13.61
N LEU A 209 -8.13 5.57 12.83
CA LEU A 209 -8.02 6.40 11.63
C LEU A 209 -9.03 5.97 10.55
N PHE A 210 -9.14 4.67 10.28
CA PHE A 210 -10.12 4.17 9.31
C PHE A 210 -11.56 4.37 9.79
N LYS A 211 -11.84 4.12 11.08
CA LYS A 211 -13.17 4.36 11.66
C LYS A 211 -13.58 5.83 11.62
N ALA A 212 -12.66 6.75 11.89
CA ALA A 212 -12.92 8.20 11.84
C ALA A 212 -13.30 8.68 10.42
N LYS A 213 -12.89 7.95 9.38
CA LYS A 213 -13.29 8.19 7.99
C LYS A 213 -14.55 7.40 7.58
N GLY A 214 -15.21 6.76 8.54
CA GLY A 214 -16.46 6.01 8.34
C GLY A 214 -16.28 4.67 7.62
N LEU A 215 -15.06 4.10 7.58
CA LEU A 215 -14.85 2.74 7.12
C LEU A 215 -15.18 1.74 8.26
N ARG A 216 -15.76 0.61 7.89
CA ARG A 216 -16.06 -0.48 8.82
C ARG A 216 -14.86 -1.43 8.85
N TRP A 217 -14.55 -1.97 10.02
CA TRP A 217 -13.48 -2.96 10.18
C TRP A 217 -14.04 -4.38 10.20
N GLY A 218 -13.47 -5.29 9.42
CA GLY A 218 -13.88 -6.69 9.37
C GLY A 218 -13.62 -7.45 10.69
N GLY A 219 -12.69 -6.98 11.53
CA GLY A 219 -12.50 -7.52 12.88
C GLY A 219 -13.69 -7.30 13.82
N ASP A 220 -14.60 -6.35 13.52
CA ASP A 220 -15.85 -6.12 14.27
C ASP A 220 -17.00 -7.06 13.82
N TRP A 221 -16.86 -7.82 12.71
CA TRP A 221 -17.93 -8.69 12.20
C TRP A 221 -18.29 -9.81 13.20
N LYS A 222 -19.55 -10.24 13.19
CA LYS A 222 -20.06 -11.24 14.16
C LYS A 222 -19.80 -12.70 13.73
N HIS A 223 -19.99 -13.01 12.46
CA HIS A 223 -19.99 -14.39 11.94
C HIS A 223 -18.68 -14.84 11.31
N SER A 224 -17.78 -13.91 11.11
CA SER A 224 -16.40 -14.11 10.66
C SER A 224 -15.56 -12.96 11.23
N LYS A 225 -14.26 -13.08 11.14
CA LYS A 225 -13.33 -11.98 11.43
C LYS A 225 -12.47 -11.77 10.22
N ASP A 226 -12.28 -10.52 9.84
CA ASP A 226 -11.34 -10.11 8.81
C ASP A 226 -10.49 -8.97 9.35
N TYR A 227 -9.40 -9.36 9.98
CA TYR A 227 -8.63 -8.41 10.77
C TYR A 227 -7.82 -7.43 9.89
N GLN A 228 -7.54 -7.79 8.62
CA GLN A 228 -6.88 -6.90 7.66
C GLN A 228 -7.81 -5.84 7.07
N HIS A 229 -9.12 -6.13 7.00
CA HIS A 229 -10.10 -5.52 6.10
C HIS A 229 -10.80 -4.29 6.67
N PHE A 230 -10.74 -3.18 5.91
CA PHE A 230 -11.53 -1.97 6.14
C PHE A 230 -12.34 -1.65 4.88
N GLU A 231 -13.65 -1.40 5.01
CA GLU A 231 -14.54 -1.13 3.86
C GLU A 231 -15.49 0.05 4.07
N LYS A 232 -15.83 0.74 2.94
CA LYS A 232 -16.81 1.83 2.90
C LYS A 232 -18.18 1.33 2.43
#